data_e6902bac7f6be440e93f492eba220b03
#
_entry.id   e6902bac7f6be440e93f492eba220b03
#
_cell.length_a   1.000
_cell.length_b   1.000
_cell.length_c   1.000
_cell.angle_alpha   90.00
_cell.angle_beta   90.00
_cell.angle_gamma   90.00
#
_symmetry.space_group_name_H-M   'P 1'
#
loop_
_entity.id
_entity.type
_entity.pdbx_description
1 polymer ?
#
loop_
_entity_poly.entity_id
_entity_poly.type
_entity_poly.pdbx_seq_one_letter_code
_entity_poly.pdbx_strand_id
1 'polypeptide(L)'
;MASLVHKAWRHDLLGRGAGLDRALVIVELETAMPLALYALAAGAFGIGVTEFVIMGLLIDVSKDLGVSISAAGQLISGYALGVVIGAPLLTIATGNWPRKTVLLALMAIFTLGNLACAIAPDYWTLMGARIITAFAHGTFFGVGSVVATGLVAPNKKASAIALMFTGLTIANILGVPFGTWLGQAFGWRATFWAVTLVGLAAFAVILTLVPRSQEAPEKTNLRADLAVLRRTPVLLGLATTVLGYAGVFAVFTYIAPLLTEITGFSEAAVSPILLVFGGGLIAGNLLGGKVADRWLVPAVLGSLVVLALVLATMTFAVHSQIMAVIYVGLLGAAAFATVAPLQMWVLEKAQGAGQSLASSFNIAAFNLGNAAGAWLGGAVIAHGLGLGSLTWVAALLPVAALGVATLALRLDRSERLAPVAVCPGAAE
;
A
#
# COMPACT_ATOMS: atom_id res chain seq x y z
N MET A 1 -18.61 34.80 58.26
CA MET A 1 -18.90 34.93 56.81
C MET A 1 -17.68 34.72 55.93
N ALA A 2 -16.46 35.05 56.30
CA ALA A 2 -15.25 34.86 55.51
C ALA A 2 -14.83 33.36 55.29
N SER A 3 -15.18 32.43 56.20
CA SER A 3 -14.81 31.00 56.11
C SER A 3 -15.63 30.19 55.10
N LEU A 4 -16.84 30.62 54.77
CA LEU A 4 -17.70 29.94 53.78
C LEU A 4 -17.35 30.33 52.37
N VAL A 5 -16.89 31.55 52.14
CA VAL A 5 -16.45 32.02 50.81
C VAL A 5 -15.13 31.34 50.41
N HIS A 6 -14.23 31.07 51.37
CA HIS A 6 -12.95 30.41 51.09
C HIS A 6 -13.09 28.93 50.73
N LYS A 7 -14.11 28.23 51.29
CA LYS A 7 -14.41 26.83 50.95
C LYS A 7 -15.06 26.69 49.58
N ALA A 8 -15.94 27.61 49.19
CA ALA A 8 -16.59 27.61 47.90
C ALA A 8 -15.57 27.87 46.75
N TRP A 9 -14.60 28.76 46.94
CA TRP A 9 -13.53 29.04 45.97
C TRP A 9 -12.57 27.87 45.79
N ARG A 10 -12.25 27.13 46.86
CA ARG A 10 -11.41 25.91 46.74
C ARG A 10 -12.10 24.77 45.97
N HIS A 11 -13.41 24.60 46.15
CA HIS A 11 -14.16 23.59 45.40
C HIS A 11 -14.29 23.91 43.91
N ASP A 12 -14.40 25.19 43.55
CA ASP A 12 -14.55 25.62 42.16
C ASP A 12 -13.21 25.55 41.40
N LEU A 13 -12.08 25.84 42.07
CA LEU A 13 -10.72 25.72 41.47
C LEU A 13 -10.27 24.27 41.29
N LEU A 14 -10.60 23.37 42.24
CA LEU A 14 -10.27 21.94 42.10
C LEU A 14 -11.17 21.23 41.07
N GLY A 15 -12.42 21.68 40.91
CA GLY A 15 -13.32 21.15 39.89
C GLY A 15 -12.93 21.56 38.46
N ARG A 16 -12.42 22.79 38.29
CA ARG A 16 -11.98 23.27 36.97
C ARG A 16 -10.64 22.69 36.51
N GLY A 17 -9.70 22.44 37.45
CA GLY A 17 -8.43 21.76 37.12
C GLY A 17 -8.63 20.33 36.67
N ALA A 18 -9.46 19.55 37.39
CA ALA A 18 -9.79 18.16 37.04
C ALA A 18 -10.59 18.05 35.70
N GLY A 19 -11.37 19.09 35.37
CA GLY A 19 -12.10 19.17 34.12
C GLY A 19 -11.19 19.51 32.93
N LEU A 20 -10.22 20.39 33.11
CA LEU A 20 -9.22 20.75 32.11
C LEU A 20 -8.26 19.57 31.84
N ASP A 21 -7.78 18.90 32.88
CA ASP A 21 -6.94 17.71 32.74
C ASP A 21 -7.68 16.56 32.05
N ARG A 22 -8.95 16.34 32.38
CA ARG A 22 -9.79 15.38 31.68
C ARG A 22 -10.07 15.78 30.24
N ALA A 23 -10.32 17.05 29.97
CA ALA A 23 -10.53 17.56 28.62
C ALA A 23 -9.23 17.45 27.80
N LEU A 24 -8.06 17.77 28.36
CA LEU A 24 -6.77 17.59 27.71
C LEU A 24 -6.46 16.13 27.43
N VAL A 25 -6.71 15.23 28.40
CA VAL A 25 -6.55 13.78 28.23
C VAL A 25 -7.52 13.23 27.17
N ILE A 26 -8.76 13.71 27.12
CA ILE A 26 -9.74 13.33 26.10
C ILE A 26 -9.29 13.84 24.73
N VAL A 27 -8.83 15.09 24.62
CA VAL A 27 -8.30 15.66 23.38
C VAL A 27 -7.02 14.95 22.93
N GLU A 28 -6.13 14.57 23.85
CA GLU A 28 -4.94 13.76 23.52
C GLU A 28 -5.34 12.34 23.07
N LEU A 29 -6.33 11.71 23.71
CA LEU A 29 -6.86 10.41 23.29
C LEU A 29 -7.59 10.48 21.95
N GLU A 30 -8.30 11.58 21.64
CA GLU A 30 -8.93 11.80 20.33
C GLU A 30 -7.92 12.14 19.23
N THR A 31 -6.74 12.65 19.58
CA THR A 31 -5.68 12.95 18.60
C THR A 31 -4.74 11.78 18.34
N ALA A 32 -4.63 10.84 19.29
CA ALA A 32 -3.79 9.64 19.13
C ALA A 32 -4.42 8.64 18.15
N MET A 33 -3.60 8.11 17.25
CA MET A 33 -4.03 7.00 16.39
C MET A 33 -4.21 5.72 17.21
N PRO A 34 -5.32 4.95 17.02
CA PRO A 34 -5.56 3.72 17.75
C PRO A 34 -4.42 2.70 17.62
N LEU A 35 -4.06 2.03 18.71
CA LEU A 35 -3.00 1.00 18.73
C LEU A 35 -3.25 -0.13 17.72
N ALA A 36 -4.51 -0.40 17.40
CA ALA A 36 -4.88 -1.36 16.36
C ALA A 36 -4.30 -1.02 14.98
N LEU A 37 -4.08 0.25 14.67
CA LEU A 37 -3.44 0.66 13.40
C LEU A 37 -1.97 0.23 13.33
N TYR A 38 -1.25 0.29 14.46
CA TYR A 38 0.12 -0.20 14.55
C TYR A 38 0.19 -1.73 14.43
N ALA A 39 -0.85 -2.44 14.89
CA ALA A 39 -0.98 -3.88 14.65
C ALA A 39 -1.13 -4.19 13.16
N LEU A 40 -1.94 -3.40 12.43
CA LEU A 40 -2.05 -3.52 10.97
C LEU A 40 -0.73 -3.18 10.28
N ALA A 41 -0.01 -2.15 10.75
CA ALA A 41 1.31 -1.80 10.22
C ALA A 41 2.34 -2.92 10.45
N ALA A 42 2.29 -3.64 11.58
CA ALA A 42 3.16 -4.79 11.83
C ALA A 42 2.88 -5.95 10.85
N GLY A 43 1.63 -6.23 10.53
CA GLY A 43 1.27 -7.17 9.47
C GLY A 43 1.75 -6.72 8.09
N ALA A 44 1.55 -5.45 7.76
CA ALA A 44 2.03 -4.84 6.52
C ALA A 44 3.56 -4.88 6.41
N PHE A 45 4.29 -4.71 7.52
CA PHE A 45 5.75 -4.86 7.57
C PHE A 45 6.18 -6.28 7.17
N GLY A 46 5.61 -7.31 7.79
CA GLY A 46 5.92 -8.70 7.47
C GLY A 46 5.68 -9.02 5.98
N ILE A 47 4.54 -8.59 5.45
CA ILE A 47 4.17 -8.77 4.05
C ILE A 47 5.18 -8.06 3.13
N GLY A 48 5.54 -6.82 3.45
CA GLY A 48 6.52 -6.05 2.67
C GLY A 48 7.91 -6.68 2.65
N VAL A 49 8.37 -7.20 3.79
CA VAL A 49 9.66 -7.92 3.83
C VAL A 49 9.64 -9.12 2.89
N THR A 50 8.62 -9.98 2.98
CA THR A 50 8.54 -11.19 2.15
C THR A 50 8.39 -10.89 0.65
N GLU A 51 7.71 -9.79 0.31
CA GLU A 51 7.53 -9.36 -1.08
C GLU A 51 8.87 -9.02 -1.74
N PHE A 52 9.67 -8.19 -1.08
CA PHE A 52 10.82 -7.53 -1.70
C PHE A 52 12.17 -8.17 -1.36
N VAL A 53 12.31 -8.87 -0.23
CA VAL A 53 13.61 -9.42 0.20
C VAL A 53 14.21 -10.42 -0.80
N ILE A 54 13.38 -11.13 -1.55
CA ILE A 54 13.81 -12.09 -2.55
C ILE A 54 14.70 -11.44 -3.64
N MET A 55 14.50 -10.15 -3.93
CA MET A 55 15.29 -9.41 -4.90
C MET A 55 16.77 -9.33 -4.47
N GLY A 56 17.02 -9.18 -3.18
CA GLY A 56 18.37 -9.17 -2.62
C GLY A 56 19.01 -10.57 -2.47
N LEU A 57 18.21 -11.65 -2.56
CA LEU A 57 18.63 -13.03 -2.38
C LEU A 57 18.63 -13.86 -3.69
N LEU A 58 18.35 -13.21 -4.83
CA LEU A 58 18.17 -13.88 -6.11
C LEU A 58 19.36 -14.75 -6.50
N ILE A 59 20.59 -14.26 -6.28
CA ILE A 59 21.83 -14.96 -6.59
C ILE A 59 21.99 -16.19 -5.69
N ASP A 60 21.71 -16.04 -4.39
CA ASP A 60 21.86 -17.12 -3.41
C ASP A 60 20.84 -18.23 -3.67
N VAL A 61 19.58 -17.85 -3.94
CA VAL A 61 18.50 -18.79 -4.30
C VAL A 61 18.81 -19.51 -5.62
N SER A 62 19.27 -18.77 -6.64
CA SER A 62 19.66 -19.33 -7.95
C SER A 62 20.73 -20.40 -7.80
N LYS A 63 21.78 -20.11 -7.03
CA LYS A 63 22.90 -21.03 -6.79
C LYS A 63 22.48 -22.28 -5.99
N ASP A 64 21.73 -22.09 -4.91
CA ASP A 64 21.36 -23.18 -4.01
C ASP A 64 20.35 -24.15 -4.66
N LEU A 65 19.39 -23.63 -5.45
CA LEU A 65 18.38 -24.42 -6.13
C LEU A 65 18.79 -24.86 -7.55
N GLY A 66 19.99 -24.50 -8.02
CA GLY A 66 20.49 -24.91 -9.33
C GLY A 66 19.69 -24.38 -10.52
N VAL A 67 19.08 -23.20 -10.40
CA VAL A 67 18.28 -22.55 -11.45
C VAL A 67 18.95 -21.30 -11.97
N SER A 68 18.58 -20.85 -13.20
CA SER A 68 19.09 -19.60 -13.72
C SER A 68 18.57 -18.39 -12.89
N ILE A 69 19.31 -17.29 -12.93
CA ILE A 69 18.87 -16.01 -12.29
C ILE A 69 17.53 -15.55 -12.87
N SER A 70 17.30 -15.77 -14.17
CA SER A 70 16.02 -15.48 -14.82
C SER A 70 14.88 -16.31 -14.22
N ALA A 71 15.09 -17.61 -14.00
CA ALA A 71 14.11 -18.46 -13.33
C ALA A 71 13.88 -18.04 -11.87
N ALA A 72 14.94 -17.72 -11.13
CA ALA A 72 14.81 -17.18 -9.78
C ALA A 72 13.99 -15.88 -9.77
N GLY A 73 14.17 -15.01 -10.77
CA GLY A 73 13.36 -13.79 -10.96
C GLY A 73 11.86 -14.06 -11.15
N GLN A 74 11.46 -15.19 -11.71
CA GLN A 74 10.04 -15.58 -11.83
C GLN A 74 9.36 -15.79 -10.47
N LEU A 75 10.12 -16.01 -9.39
CA LEU A 75 9.57 -16.05 -8.02
C LEU A 75 8.92 -14.70 -7.61
N ILE A 76 9.38 -13.58 -8.18
CA ILE A 76 8.82 -12.25 -7.98
C ILE A 76 7.52 -12.11 -8.77
N SER A 77 7.55 -12.48 -10.06
CA SER A 77 6.38 -12.44 -10.93
C SER A 77 5.27 -13.37 -10.45
N GLY A 78 5.63 -14.57 -10.00
CA GLY A 78 4.69 -15.54 -9.43
C GLY A 78 4.00 -15.01 -8.18
N TYR A 79 4.76 -14.33 -7.30
CA TYR A 79 4.20 -13.67 -6.14
C TYR A 79 3.23 -12.56 -6.54
N ALA A 80 3.61 -11.66 -7.45
CA ALA A 80 2.76 -10.55 -7.91
C ALA A 80 1.45 -11.05 -8.56
N LEU A 81 1.52 -12.08 -9.40
CA LEU A 81 0.33 -12.72 -9.96
C LEU A 81 -0.51 -13.41 -8.87
N GLY A 82 0.13 -14.01 -7.87
CA GLY A 82 -0.54 -14.53 -6.68
C GLY A 82 -1.34 -13.45 -5.95
N VAL A 83 -0.81 -12.25 -5.81
CA VAL A 83 -1.54 -11.10 -5.22
C VAL A 83 -2.74 -10.72 -6.08
N VAL A 84 -2.57 -10.58 -7.39
CA VAL A 84 -3.64 -10.18 -8.32
C VAL A 84 -4.82 -11.16 -8.28
N ILE A 85 -4.55 -12.46 -8.22
CA ILE A 85 -5.56 -13.51 -8.19
C ILE A 85 -6.09 -13.72 -6.77
N GLY A 86 -5.19 -13.79 -5.80
CA GLY A 86 -5.49 -14.14 -4.42
C GLY A 86 -6.32 -13.08 -3.70
N ALA A 87 -6.06 -11.79 -3.97
CA ALA A 87 -6.77 -10.70 -3.32
C ALA A 87 -8.29 -10.76 -3.51
N PRO A 88 -8.84 -10.80 -4.73
CA PRO A 88 -10.28 -10.94 -4.91
C PRO A 88 -10.81 -12.30 -4.44
N LEU A 89 -10.06 -13.39 -4.69
CA LEU A 89 -10.50 -14.72 -4.34
C LEU A 89 -10.71 -14.89 -2.83
N LEU A 90 -9.73 -14.51 -2.01
CA LEU A 90 -9.82 -14.61 -0.55
C LEU A 90 -10.79 -13.58 0.02
N THR A 91 -10.90 -12.39 -0.56
CA THR A 91 -11.89 -11.40 -0.11
C THR A 91 -13.31 -11.93 -0.30
N ILE A 92 -13.60 -12.57 -1.45
CA ILE A 92 -14.89 -13.21 -1.71
C ILE A 92 -15.12 -14.40 -0.76
N ALA A 93 -14.13 -15.27 -0.61
CA ALA A 93 -14.24 -16.45 0.22
C ALA A 93 -14.45 -16.13 1.71
N THR A 94 -13.90 -15.04 2.18
CA THR A 94 -13.96 -14.61 3.59
C THR A 94 -14.97 -13.51 3.87
N GLY A 95 -15.75 -13.08 2.87
CA GLY A 95 -16.65 -11.93 2.95
C GLY A 95 -17.69 -11.99 4.08
N ASN A 96 -18.12 -13.21 4.46
CA ASN A 96 -19.05 -13.43 5.57
C ASN A 96 -18.36 -13.54 6.95
N TRP A 97 -17.05 -13.46 7.01
CA TRP A 97 -16.30 -13.60 8.26
C TRP A 97 -16.12 -12.25 8.94
N PRO A 98 -16.07 -12.21 10.30
CA PRO A 98 -15.68 -11.00 11.02
C PRO A 98 -14.30 -10.52 10.56
N ARG A 99 -14.15 -9.23 10.29
CA ARG A 99 -12.92 -8.64 9.72
C ARG A 99 -11.65 -9.01 10.49
N LYS A 100 -11.71 -9.02 11.84
CA LYS A 100 -10.60 -9.47 12.67
C LYS A 100 -10.23 -10.94 12.40
N THR A 101 -11.23 -11.82 12.25
CA THR A 101 -11.00 -13.23 11.95
C THR A 101 -10.33 -13.39 10.59
N VAL A 102 -10.76 -12.59 9.60
CA VAL A 102 -10.11 -12.56 8.27
C VAL A 102 -8.65 -12.16 8.40
N LEU A 103 -8.33 -11.06 9.09
CA LEU A 103 -6.95 -10.61 9.28
C LEU A 103 -6.07 -11.68 9.96
N LEU A 104 -6.60 -12.38 10.96
CA LEU A 104 -5.90 -13.47 11.64
C LEU A 104 -5.69 -14.68 10.72
N ALA A 105 -6.70 -15.07 9.94
CA ALA A 105 -6.58 -16.14 8.95
C ALA A 105 -5.52 -15.81 7.89
N LEU A 106 -5.51 -14.58 7.40
CA LEU A 106 -4.52 -14.10 6.43
C LEU A 106 -3.10 -14.11 7.01
N MET A 107 -2.92 -13.67 8.27
CA MET A 107 -1.63 -13.76 8.95
C MET A 107 -1.20 -15.22 9.21
N ALA A 108 -2.14 -16.14 9.45
CA ALA A 108 -1.84 -17.56 9.54
C ALA A 108 -1.36 -18.10 8.19
N ILE A 109 -2.05 -17.81 7.08
CA ILE A 109 -1.63 -18.18 5.71
C ILE A 109 -0.24 -17.59 5.40
N PHE A 110 -0.03 -16.33 5.70
CA PHE A 110 1.25 -15.65 5.53
C PHE A 110 2.38 -16.34 6.30
N THR A 111 2.15 -16.64 7.58
CA THR A 111 3.14 -17.27 8.45
C THR A 111 3.49 -18.68 7.98
N LEU A 112 2.46 -19.49 7.68
CA LEU A 112 2.63 -20.86 7.18
C LEU A 112 3.27 -20.88 5.78
N GLY A 113 2.92 -19.92 4.92
CA GLY A 113 3.54 -19.77 3.61
C GLY A 113 5.02 -19.41 3.68
N ASN A 114 5.43 -18.51 4.60
CA ASN A 114 6.83 -18.19 4.81
C ASN A 114 7.60 -19.36 5.48
N LEU A 115 6.96 -20.11 6.38
CA LEU A 115 7.52 -21.35 6.90
C LEU A 115 7.77 -22.36 5.77
N ALA A 116 6.81 -22.53 4.86
CA ALA A 116 6.98 -23.38 3.68
C ALA A 116 8.11 -22.87 2.77
N CYS A 117 8.28 -21.56 2.60
CA CYS A 117 9.44 -21.00 1.90
C CYS A 117 10.75 -21.35 2.60
N ALA A 118 10.81 -21.27 3.94
CA ALA A 118 12.01 -21.54 4.73
C ALA A 118 12.47 -23.00 4.64
N ILE A 119 11.54 -23.93 4.45
CA ILE A 119 11.83 -25.39 4.37
C ILE A 119 11.77 -25.92 2.93
N ALA A 120 11.58 -25.07 1.92
CA ALA A 120 11.44 -25.50 0.53
C ALA A 120 12.68 -26.23 0.04
N PRO A 121 12.57 -27.50 -0.42
CA PRO A 121 13.70 -28.27 -0.89
C PRO A 121 14.10 -27.93 -2.32
N ASP A 122 13.19 -27.38 -3.12
CA ASP A 122 13.35 -27.13 -4.55
C ASP A 122 12.62 -25.87 -5.00
N TYR A 123 12.89 -25.45 -6.24
CA TYR A 123 12.35 -24.25 -6.86
C TYR A 123 10.82 -24.24 -6.93
N TRP A 124 10.19 -25.36 -7.30
CA TRP A 124 8.73 -25.40 -7.51
C TRP A 124 7.98 -25.35 -6.19
N THR A 125 8.53 -25.99 -5.15
CA THR A 125 7.99 -25.91 -3.79
C THR A 125 8.08 -24.46 -3.28
N LEU A 126 9.23 -23.80 -3.50
CA LEU A 126 9.40 -22.39 -3.15
C LEU A 126 8.43 -21.48 -3.92
N MET A 127 8.25 -21.71 -5.24
CA MET A 127 7.29 -20.97 -6.06
C MET A 127 5.87 -21.12 -5.53
N GLY A 128 5.43 -22.36 -5.27
CA GLY A 128 4.10 -22.64 -4.71
C GLY A 128 3.89 -21.97 -3.35
N ALA A 129 4.87 -22.04 -2.46
CA ALA A 129 4.83 -21.41 -1.15
C ALA A 129 4.71 -19.88 -1.27
N ARG A 130 5.45 -19.23 -2.19
CA ARG A 130 5.37 -17.80 -2.46
C ARG A 130 4.01 -17.38 -3.02
N ILE A 131 3.42 -18.16 -3.95
CA ILE A 131 2.08 -17.90 -4.48
C ILE A 131 1.02 -17.97 -3.38
N ILE A 132 1.08 -18.99 -2.51
CA ILE A 132 0.16 -19.11 -1.36
C ILE A 132 0.33 -17.93 -0.40
N THR A 133 1.56 -17.54 -0.09
CA THR A 133 1.85 -16.38 0.76
C THR A 133 1.29 -15.09 0.15
N ALA A 134 1.40 -14.94 -1.16
CA ALA A 134 0.93 -13.78 -1.91
C ALA A 134 -0.61 -13.62 -1.85
N PHE A 135 -1.37 -14.71 -1.75
CA PHE A 135 -2.82 -14.66 -1.62
C PHE A 135 -3.26 -13.86 -0.38
N ALA A 136 -2.52 -13.98 0.72
CA ALA A 136 -2.81 -13.22 1.93
C ALA A 136 -2.54 -11.71 1.77
N HIS A 137 -1.56 -11.33 0.95
CA HIS A 137 -1.09 -9.95 0.80
C HIS A 137 -2.22 -8.99 0.40
N GLY A 138 -2.81 -9.17 -0.77
CA GLY A 138 -3.79 -8.22 -1.30
C GLY A 138 -5.04 -8.11 -0.44
N THR A 139 -5.54 -9.24 0.06
CA THR A 139 -6.71 -9.27 0.95
C THR A 139 -6.41 -8.64 2.29
N PHE A 140 -5.18 -8.81 2.84
CA PHE A 140 -4.78 -8.17 4.10
C PHE A 140 -4.83 -6.65 3.98
N PHE A 141 -4.24 -6.07 2.94
CA PHE A 141 -4.28 -4.63 2.71
C PHE A 141 -5.70 -4.14 2.40
N GLY A 142 -6.47 -4.91 1.63
CA GLY A 142 -7.85 -4.59 1.31
C GLY A 142 -8.74 -4.52 2.55
N VAL A 143 -8.81 -5.60 3.31
CA VAL A 143 -9.60 -5.69 4.56
C VAL A 143 -9.01 -4.77 5.64
N GLY A 144 -7.68 -4.71 5.75
CA GLY A 144 -6.97 -3.83 6.67
C GLY A 144 -7.30 -2.36 6.45
N SER A 145 -7.40 -1.90 5.19
CA SER A 145 -7.80 -0.53 4.86
C SER A 145 -9.21 -0.21 5.36
N VAL A 146 -10.15 -1.16 5.22
CA VAL A 146 -11.53 -0.99 5.73
C VAL A 146 -11.54 -0.96 7.26
N VAL A 147 -10.79 -1.85 7.92
CA VAL A 147 -10.64 -1.83 9.38
C VAL A 147 -9.99 -0.53 9.85
N ALA A 148 -8.91 -0.09 9.21
CA ALA A 148 -8.20 1.13 9.55
C ALA A 148 -9.12 2.36 9.48
N THR A 149 -9.90 2.49 8.42
CA THR A 149 -10.85 3.61 8.25
C THR A 149 -12.03 3.55 9.23
N GLY A 150 -12.42 2.37 9.68
CA GLY A 150 -13.47 2.17 10.69
C GLY A 150 -13.04 2.49 12.12
N LEU A 151 -11.72 2.60 12.39
CA LEU A 151 -11.16 2.87 13.72
C LEU A 151 -10.96 4.37 14.00
N VAL A 152 -11.17 5.24 13.03
CA VAL A 152 -10.87 6.67 13.13
C VAL A 152 -12.02 7.55 12.65
N ALA A 153 -11.99 8.81 13.05
CA ALA A 153 -12.95 9.81 12.56
C ALA A 153 -12.86 10.02 11.05
N PRO A 154 -13.94 10.48 10.38
CA PRO A 154 -13.98 10.63 8.92
C PRO A 154 -12.84 11.45 8.32
N ASN A 155 -12.35 12.47 9.03
CA ASN A 155 -11.27 13.37 8.61
C ASN A 155 -9.85 12.79 8.82
N LYS A 156 -9.71 11.54 9.30
CA LYS A 156 -8.43 10.86 9.54
C LYS A 156 -8.30 9.54 8.77
N LYS A 157 -9.26 9.20 7.92
CA LYS A 157 -9.31 7.92 7.23
C LYS A 157 -8.09 7.67 6.33
N ALA A 158 -7.68 8.66 5.55
CA ALA A 158 -6.52 8.52 4.67
C ALA A 158 -5.22 8.42 5.47
N SER A 159 -5.07 9.16 6.59
CA SER A 159 -3.93 9.04 7.49
C SER A 159 -3.87 7.66 8.17
N ALA A 160 -5.01 7.04 8.49
CA ALA A 160 -5.06 5.70 9.04
C ALA A 160 -4.58 4.64 8.03
N ILE A 161 -4.98 4.78 6.76
CA ILE A 161 -4.47 3.96 5.66
C ILE A 161 -2.95 4.18 5.50
N ALA A 162 -2.49 5.42 5.46
CA ALA A 162 -1.08 5.75 5.36
C ALA A 162 -0.25 5.15 6.52
N LEU A 163 -0.77 5.19 7.76
CA LEU A 163 -0.12 4.58 8.91
C LEU A 163 0.01 3.05 8.75
N MET A 164 -1.01 2.37 8.25
CA MET A 164 -0.91 0.94 7.93
C MET A 164 0.17 0.69 6.88
N PHE A 165 0.21 1.47 5.79
CA PHE A 165 1.22 1.34 4.74
C PHE A 165 2.64 1.76 5.18
N THR A 166 2.79 2.47 6.30
CA THR A 166 4.11 2.75 6.90
C THR A 166 4.84 1.45 7.25
N GLY A 167 4.12 0.38 7.61
CA GLY A 167 4.71 -0.94 7.79
C GLY A 167 5.43 -1.45 6.54
N LEU A 168 4.80 -1.33 5.37
CA LEU A 168 5.41 -1.67 4.08
C LEU A 168 6.64 -0.79 3.77
N THR A 169 6.55 0.50 4.09
CA THR A 169 7.66 1.43 3.92
C THR A 169 8.87 1.06 4.79
N ILE A 170 8.64 0.77 6.07
CA ILE A 170 9.68 0.32 7.00
C ILE A 170 10.28 -1.02 6.54
N ALA A 171 9.44 -1.92 5.99
CA ALA A 171 9.92 -3.17 5.42
C ALA A 171 10.94 -2.94 4.30
N ASN A 172 10.66 -2.01 3.39
CA ASN A 172 11.58 -1.69 2.29
C ASN A 172 12.90 -1.08 2.79
N ILE A 173 12.86 -0.21 3.80
CA ILE A 173 14.04 0.53 4.27
C ILE A 173 14.90 -0.31 5.20
N LEU A 174 14.31 -1.05 6.12
CA LEU A 174 15.01 -1.82 7.14
C LEU A 174 14.89 -3.33 6.93
N GLY A 175 13.69 -3.80 6.62
CA GLY A 175 13.41 -5.23 6.56
C GLY A 175 14.11 -5.91 5.39
N VAL A 176 14.11 -5.29 4.21
CA VAL A 176 14.74 -5.87 3.02
C VAL A 176 16.27 -5.90 3.15
N PRO A 177 16.99 -4.81 3.50
CA PRO A 177 18.44 -4.87 3.69
C PRO A 177 18.84 -5.83 4.80
N PHE A 178 18.16 -5.81 5.95
CA PHE A 178 18.45 -6.72 7.05
C PHE A 178 18.18 -8.18 6.68
N GLY A 179 17.08 -8.46 6.01
CA GLY A 179 16.73 -9.80 5.54
C GLY A 179 17.71 -10.31 4.47
N THR A 180 18.17 -9.44 3.57
CA THR A 180 19.19 -9.77 2.59
C THR A 180 20.53 -10.11 3.28
N TRP A 181 20.98 -9.27 4.23
CA TRP A 181 22.17 -9.54 5.03
C TRP A 181 22.07 -10.88 5.77
N LEU A 182 20.93 -11.12 6.42
CA LEU A 182 20.70 -12.38 7.15
C LEU A 182 20.77 -13.60 6.22
N GLY A 183 20.16 -13.48 5.04
CA GLY A 183 20.21 -14.57 4.05
C GLY A 183 21.59 -14.81 3.46
N GLN A 184 22.36 -13.77 3.23
CA GLN A 184 23.74 -13.88 2.77
C GLN A 184 24.67 -14.48 3.85
N ALA A 185 24.46 -14.14 5.14
CA ALA A 185 25.29 -14.60 6.25
C ALA A 185 24.96 -16.05 6.67
N PHE A 186 23.68 -16.45 6.64
CA PHE A 186 23.20 -17.72 7.21
C PHE A 186 22.43 -18.60 6.22
N GLY A 187 22.45 -18.25 4.93
CA GLY A 187 21.65 -18.88 3.88
C GLY A 187 20.26 -18.25 3.73
N TRP A 188 19.78 -18.17 2.50
CA TRP A 188 18.52 -17.48 2.15
C TRP A 188 17.29 -18.00 2.92
N ARG A 189 17.28 -19.25 3.34
CA ARG A 189 16.23 -19.85 4.15
C ARG A 189 16.12 -19.20 5.54
N ALA A 190 17.23 -18.72 6.12
CA ALA A 190 17.24 -18.02 7.41
C ALA A 190 16.37 -16.74 7.37
N THR A 191 16.35 -16.06 6.24
CA THR A 191 15.47 -14.90 6.05
C THR A 191 14.00 -15.27 6.15
N PHE A 192 13.58 -16.37 5.52
CA PHE A 192 12.18 -16.82 5.59
C PHE A 192 11.80 -17.33 6.98
N TRP A 193 12.74 -17.92 7.74
CA TRP A 193 12.55 -18.21 9.16
C TRP A 193 12.33 -16.93 9.98
N ALA A 194 13.13 -15.90 9.77
CA ALA A 194 12.93 -14.60 10.43
C ALA A 194 11.57 -13.98 10.06
N VAL A 195 11.17 -14.01 8.79
CA VAL A 195 9.86 -13.53 8.35
C VAL A 195 8.72 -14.35 8.95
N THR A 196 8.88 -15.67 9.14
CA THR A 196 7.93 -16.51 9.85
C THR A 196 7.72 -16.03 11.29
N LEU A 197 8.81 -15.70 12.02
CA LEU A 197 8.73 -15.15 13.37
C LEU A 197 8.05 -13.78 13.39
N VAL A 198 8.33 -12.92 12.41
CA VAL A 198 7.63 -11.63 12.21
C VAL A 198 6.13 -11.87 11.99
N GLY A 199 5.76 -12.87 11.19
CA GLY A 199 4.36 -13.26 10.96
C GLY A 199 3.65 -13.70 12.24
N LEU A 200 4.31 -14.52 13.08
CA LEU A 200 3.79 -14.94 14.39
C LEU A 200 3.60 -13.72 15.33
N ALA A 201 4.57 -12.81 15.36
CA ALA A 201 4.48 -11.59 16.15
C ALA A 201 3.32 -10.69 15.67
N ALA A 202 3.18 -10.49 14.36
CA ALA A 202 2.08 -9.73 13.77
C ALA A 202 0.72 -10.38 14.08
N PHE A 203 0.62 -11.70 13.97
CA PHE A 203 -0.58 -12.45 14.35
C PHE A 203 -0.96 -12.20 15.83
N ALA A 204 0.00 -12.29 16.74
CA ALA A 204 -0.23 -12.06 18.17
C ALA A 204 -0.66 -10.61 18.46
N VAL A 205 -0.04 -9.63 17.82
CA VAL A 205 -0.37 -8.21 17.98
C VAL A 205 -1.76 -7.89 17.42
N ILE A 206 -2.13 -8.44 16.26
CA ILE A 206 -3.49 -8.31 15.71
C ILE A 206 -4.52 -9.00 16.61
N LEU A 207 -4.20 -10.19 17.14
CA LEU A 207 -5.08 -10.90 18.04
C LEU A 207 -5.39 -10.09 19.32
N THR A 208 -4.43 -9.37 19.85
CA THR A 208 -4.56 -8.61 21.10
C THR A 208 -5.10 -7.20 20.90
N LEU A 209 -4.62 -6.45 19.90
CA LEU A 209 -4.87 -5.02 19.76
C LEU A 209 -6.02 -4.67 18.80
N VAL A 210 -6.33 -5.51 17.79
CA VAL A 210 -7.46 -5.23 16.91
C VAL A 210 -8.76 -5.59 17.62
N PRO A 211 -9.72 -4.67 17.79
CA PRO A 211 -10.96 -4.96 18.48
C PRO A 211 -11.81 -5.97 17.68
N ARG A 212 -12.62 -6.74 18.39
CA ARG A 212 -13.68 -7.52 17.73
C ARG A 212 -14.73 -6.53 17.25
N SER A 213 -14.99 -6.47 15.96
CA SER A 213 -16.11 -5.70 15.43
C SER A 213 -17.40 -6.25 16.04
N GLN A 214 -18.20 -5.37 16.64
CA GLN A 214 -19.55 -5.71 17.09
C GLN A 214 -20.56 -5.66 15.93
N GLU A 215 -20.15 -5.10 14.79
CA GLU A 215 -20.96 -5.13 13.58
C GLU A 215 -21.06 -6.58 13.09
N ALA A 216 -22.29 -7.04 12.89
CA ALA A 216 -22.54 -8.31 12.23
C ALA A 216 -21.75 -8.33 10.91
N PRO A 217 -21.20 -9.50 10.50
CA PRO A 217 -20.58 -9.61 9.19
C PRO A 217 -21.55 -9.03 8.18
N GLU A 218 -21.09 -8.10 7.35
CA GLU A 218 -21.89 -7.64 6.22
C GLU A 218 -22.35 -8.88 5.47
N LYS A 219 -23.68 -9.10 5.40
CA LYS A 219 -24.21 -10.24 4.64
C LYS A 219 -23.72 -10.08 3.21
N THR A 220 -22.72 -10.84 2.84
CA THR A 220 -22.11 -10.78 1.52
C THR A 220 -23.15 -11.21 0.49
N ASN A 221 -23.68 -10.25 -0.24
CA ASN A 221 -24.40 -10.54 -1.45
C ASN A 221 -23.41 -10.48 -2.60
N LEU A 222 -22.76 -11.61 -2.91
CA LEU A 222 -21.74 -11.69 -3.94
C LEU A 222 -22.13 -11.02 -5.26
N ARG A 223 -23.42 -11.10 -5.64
CA ARG A 223 -23.91 -10.42 -6.84
C ARG A 223 -23.90 -8.89 -6.67
N ALA A 224 -24.31 -8.38 -5.50
CA ALA A 224 -24.30 -6.96 -5.22
C ALA A 224 -22.86 -6.43 -5.11
N ASP A 225 -21.97 -7.19 -4.47
CA ASP A 225 -20.57 -6.83 -4.30
C ASP A 225 -19.82 -6.81 -5.65
N LEU A 226 -20.05 -7.82 -6.51
CA LEU A 226 -19.53 -7.83 -7.87
C LEU A 226 -20.15 -6.76 -8.76
N ALA A 227 -21.41 -6.38 -8.52
CA ALA A 227 -22.05 -5.28 -9.23
C ALA A 227 -21.37 -3.94 -8.93
N VAL A 228 -20.84 -3.74 -7.71
CA VAL A 228 -20.05 -2.54 -7.36
C VAL A 228 -18.80 -2.44 -8.22
N LEU A 229 -18.10 -3.55 -8.46
CA LEU A 229 -16.93 -3.57 -9.34
C LEU A 229 -17.23 -3.25 -10.80
N ARG A 230 -18.51 -3.44 -11.24
CA ARG A 230 -18.94 -3.08 -12.59
C ARG A 230 -19.34 -1.61 -12.71
N ARG A 231 -19.42 -0.89 -11.59
CA ARG A 231 -19.69 0.56 -11.62
C ARG A 231 -18.54 1.28 -12.31
N THR A 232 -18.88 2.07 -13.31
CA THR A 232 -17.89 2.86 -14.08
C THR A 232 -16.95 3.68 -13.20
N PRO A 233 -17.42 4.39 -12.13
CA PRO A 233 -16.51 5.13 -11.26
C PRO A 233 -15.47 4.26 -10.53
N VAL A 234 -15.84 3.03 -10.14
CA VAL A 234 -14.91 2.08 -9.49
C VAL A 234 -13.88 1.58 -10.50
N LEU A 235 -14.32 1.16 -11.69
CA LEU A 235 -13.42 0.71 -12.75
C LEU A 235 -12.43 1.80 -13.18
N LEU A 236 -12.89 3.04 -13.30
CA LEU A 236 -12.02 4.17 -13.59
C LEU A 236 -11.04 4.47 -12.44
N GLY A 237 -11.48 4.30 -11.19
CA GLY A 237 -10.61 4.37 -10.02
C GLY A 237 -9.50 3.33 -10.06
N LEU A 238 -9.85 2.06 -10.33
CA LEU A 238 -8.87 0.97 -10.47
C LEU A 238 -7.91 1.20 -11.64
N ALA A 239 -8.44 1.64 -12.80
CA ALA A 239 -7.60 1.98 -13.96
C ALA A 239 -6.65 3.14 -13.65
N THR A 240 -7.09 4.14 -12.90
CA THR A 240 -6.24 5.23 -12.43
C THR A 240 -5.09 4.71 -11.55
N THR A 241 -5.38 3.75 -10.66
CA THR A 241 -4.36 3.11 -9.81
C THR A 241 -3.35 2.34 -10.64
N VAL A 242 -3.79 1.50 -11.59
CA VAL A 242 -2.89 0.74 -12.49
C VAL A 242 -1.96 1.68 -13.24
N LEU A 243 -2.51 2.68 -13.92
CA LEU A 243 -1.74 3.59 -14.76
C LEU A 243 -0.81 4.49 -13.91
N GLY A 244 -1.32 5.04 -12.81
CA GLY A 244 -0.53 5.90 -11.93
C GLY A 244 0.69 5.17 -11.37
N TYR A 245 0.50 3.92 -10.91
CA TYR A 245 1.58 3.17 -10.27
C TYR A 245 2.51 2.48 -11.27
N ALA A 246 2.04 2.15 -12.45
CA ALA A 246 2.87 1.59 -13.53
C ALA A 246 4.03 2.52 -13.91
N GLY A 247 3.82 3.85 -13.88
CA GLY A 247 4.89 4.82 -14.12
C GLY A 247 6.04 4.72 -13.12
N VAL A 248 5.74 4.47 -11.85
CA VAL A 248 6.75 4.27 -10.80
C VAL A 248 7.61 3.05 -11.11
N PHE A 249 6.96 1.90 -11.40
CA PHE A 249 7.67 0.64 -11.60
C PHE A 249 8.38 0.55 -12.94
N ALA A 250 7.96 1.30 -13.96
CA ALA A 250 8.70 1.41 -15.22
C ALA A 250 10.12 1.96 -15.00
N VAL A 251 10.30 2.88 -14.05
CA VAL A 251 11.62 3.45 -13.70
C VAL A 251 12.29 2.66 -12.58
N PHE A 252 11.56 2.37 -11.48
CA PHE A 252 12.13 1.77 -10.28
C PHE A 252 12.69 0.37 -10.54
N THR A 253 12.07 -0.42 -11.41
CA THR A 253 12.59 -1.74 -11.80
C THR A 253 14.00 -1.65 -12.40
N TYR A 254 14.30 -0.58 -13.11
CA TYR A 254 15.57 -0.37 -13.80
C TYR A 254 16.42 0.73 -13.17
N ILE A 255 16.17 1.07 -11.92
CA ILE A 255 16.85 2.17 -11.24
C ILE A 255 18.36 1.93 -11.11
N ALA A 256 18.77 0.68 -10.84
CA ALA A 256 20.18 0.36 -10.71
C ALA A 256 20.95 0.56 -12.04
N PRO A 257 20.54 -0.02 -13.19
CA PRO A 257 21.14 0.30 -14.49
C PRO A 257 21.09 1.80 -14.83
N LEU A 258 20.00 2.49 -14.50
CA LEU A 258 19.88 3.93 -14.75
C LEU A 258 20.96 4.71 -13.98
N LEU A 259 21.19 4.37 -12.73
CA LEU A 259 22.20 5.01 -11.88
C LEU A 259 23.63 4.65 -12.29
N THR A 260 23.88 3.42 -12.72
CA THR A 260 25.22 2.98 -13.10
C THR A 260 25.60 3.35 -14.52
N GLU A 261 24.74 3.10 -15.51
CA GLU A 261 25.06 3.28 -16.92
C GLU A 261 24.81 4.70 -17.43
N ILE A 262 23.81 5.40 -16.89
CA ILE A 262 23.49 6.78 -17.33
C ILE A 262 24.14 7.82 -16.41
N THR A 263 24.01 7.63 -15.06
CA THR A 263 24.53 8.61 -14.10
C THR A 263 26.02 8.40 -13.78
N GLY A 264 26.55 7.18 -14.02
CA GLY A 264 27.97 6.84 -13.80
C GLY A 264 28.31 6.60 -12.32
N PHE A 265 27.36 6.13 -11.51
CA PHE A 265 27.64 5.64 -10.16
C PHE A 265 28.28 4.25 -10.18
N SER A 266 29.08 3.94 -9.17
CA SER A 266 29.52 2.56 -8.94
C SER A 266 28.33 1.69 -8.44
N GLU A 267 28.39 0.39 -8.69
CA GLU A 267 27.38 -0.56 -8.18
C GLU A 267 27.22 -0.47 -6.65
N ALA A 268 28.32 -0.24 -5.91
CA ALA A 268 28.28 -0.08 -4.46
C ALA A 268 27.52 1.17 -3.98
N ALA A 269 27.39 2.20 -4.82
CA ALA A 269 26.65 3.41 -4.49
C ALA A 269 25.12 3.23 -4.61
N VAL A 270 24.64 2.23 -5.34
CA VAL A 270 23.23 2.01 -5.59
C VAL A 270 22.47 1.77 -4.27
N SER A 271 22.98 0.88 -3.43
CA SER A 271 22.31 0.54 -2.15
C SER A 271 22.10 1.74 -1.22
N PRO A 272 23.09 2.58 -0.91
CA PRO A 272 22.87 3.79 -0.12
C PRO A 272 21.97 4.81 -0.82
N ILE A 273 21.96 4.92 -2.16
CA ILE A 273 21.02 5.80 -2.89
C ILE A 273 19.59 5.30 -2.73
N LEU A 274 19.36 4.00 -2.73
CA LEU A 274 18.04 3.43 -2.50
C LEU A 274 17.50 3.69 -1.07
N LEU A 275 18.37 3.94 -0.08
CA LEU A 275 17.92 4.43 1.23
C LEU A 275 17.27 5.82 1.13
N VAL A 276 17.76 6.67 0.23
CA VAL A 276 17.16 7.99 -0.03
C VAL A 276 15.76 7.82 -0.63
N PHE A 277 15.58 6.87 -1.56
CA PHE A 277 14.26 6.48 -2.05
C PHE A 277 13.35 6.07 -0.89
N GLY A 278 13.83 5.22 0.00
CA GLY A 278 13.12 4.79 1.19
C GLY A 278 12.70 5.95 2.10
N GLY A 279 13.57 6.91 2.34
CA GLY A 279 13.25 8.15 3.06
C GLY A 279 12.13 8.95 2.36
N GLY A 280 12.17 9.01 1.03
CA GLY A 280 11.12 9.58 0.21
C GLY A 280 9.78 8.87 0.40
N LEU A 281 9.76 7.52 0.43
CA LEU A 281 8.54 6.75 0.67
C LEU A 281 7.84 7.17 1.98
N ILE A 282 8.59 7.36 3.07
CA ILE A 282 8.03 7.82 4.36
C ILE A 282 7.37 9.18 4.19
N ALA A 283 8.12 10.14 3.66
CA ALA A 283 7.64 11.51 3.49
C ALA A 283 6.37 11.53 2.61
N GLY A 284 6.40 10.84 1.48
CA GLY A 284 5.27 10.76 0.55
C GLY A 284 4.03 10.13 1.16
N ASN A 285 4.18 9.00 1.85
CA ASN A 285 3.08 8.28 2.49
C ASN A 285 2.38 9.16 3.53
N LEU A 286 3.15 9.82 4.41
CA LEU A 286 2.59 10.67 5.45
C LEU A 286 1.93 11.94 4.89
N LEU A 287 2.57 12.59 3.91
CA LEU A 287 2.02 13.79 3.27
C LEU A 287 0.77 13.44 2.45
N GLY A 288 0.81 12.37 1.66
CA GLY A 288 -0.31 11.90 0.86
C GLY A 288 -1.55 11.61 1.72
N GLY A 289 -1.37 10.90 2.86
CA GLY A 289 -2.44 10.64 3.81
C GLY A 289 -3.05 11.92 4.38
N LYS A 290 -2.20 12.84 4.88
CA LYS A 290 -2.67 14.12 5.46
C LYS A 290 -3.41 15.01 4.46
N VAL A 291 -2.91 15.09 3.22
CA VAL A 291 -3.56 15.90 2.17
C VAL A 291 -4.90 15.27 1.76
N ALA A 292 -4.95 13.93 1.64
CA ALA A 292 -6.16 13.21 1.28
C ALA A 292 -7.26 13.33 2.34
N ASP A 293 -6.91 13.36 3.64
CA ASP A 293 -7.87 13.58 4.73
C ASP A 293 -8.61 14.92 4.60
N ARG A 294 -7.94 15.93 4.05
CA ARG A 294 -8.49 17.27 3.90
C ARG A 294 -9.19 17.47 2.56
N TRP A 295 -8.58 16.97 1.49
CA TRP A 295 -9.00 17.21 0.11
C TRP A 295 -8.69 15.99 -0.75
N LEU A 296 -9.54 14.95 -0.71
CA LEU A 296 -9.26 13.68 -1.39
C LEU A 296 -9.05 13.85 -2.91
N VAL A 297 -9.97 14.52 -3.61
CA VAL A 297 -9.87 14.72 -5.07
C VAL A 297 -8.63 15.53 -5.45
N PRO A 298 -8.34 16.69 -4.83
CA PRO A 298 -7.08 17.39 -5.03
C PRO A 298 -5.84 16.55 -4.70
N ALA A 299 -5.90 15.68 -3.68
CA ALA A 299 -4.79 14.80 -3.32
C ALA A 299 -4.51 13.76 -4.41
N VAL A 300 -5.56 13.13 -4.97
CA VAL A 300 -5.43 12.17 -6.07
C VAL A 300 -4.84 12.86 -7.31
N LEU A 301 -5.44 13.95 -7.75
CA LEU A 301 -4.98 14.65 -8.95
C LEU A 301 -3.58 15.26 -8.74
N GLY A 302 -3.37 15.92 -7.60
CA GLY A 302 -2.11 16.57 -7.29
C GLY A 302 -0.94 15.59 -7.15
N SER A 303 -1.14 14.43 -6.51
CA SER A 303 -0.10 13.42 -6.39
C SER A 303 0.28 12.82 -7.75
N LEU A 304 -0.69 12.58 -8.65
CA LEU A 304 -0.43 12.13 -10.01
C LEU A 304 0.31 13.20 -10.84
N VAL A 305 -0.05 14.48 -10.69
CA VAL A 305 0.69 15.59 -11.34
C VAL A 305 2.12 15.64 -10.85
N VAL A 306 2.34 15.59 -9.52
CA VAL A 306 3.68 15.61 -8.94
C VAL A 306 4.49 14.40 -9.45
N LEU A 307 3.90 13.21 -9.47
CA LEU A 307 4.56 12.01 -9.98
C LEU A 307 4.94 12.15 -11.46
N ALA A 308 4.02 12.65 -12.30
CA ALA A 308 4.29 12.89 -13.72
C ALA A 308 5.44 13.90 -13.92
N LEU A 309 5.45 14.99 -13.16
CA LEU A 309 6.50 16.00 -13.20
C LEU A 309 7.85 15.45 -12.75
N VAL A 310 7.88 14.70 -11.64
CA VAL A 310 9.12 14.07 -11.14
C VAL A 310 9.69 13.13 -12.18
N LEU A 311 8.87 12.24 -12.77
CA LEU A 311 9.32 11.32 -13.81
C LEU A 311 9.80 12.04 -15.07
N ALA A 312 9.07 13.04 -15.56
CA ALA A 312 9.44 13.81 -16.75
C ALA A 312 10.75 14.59 -16.55
N THR A 313 10.89 15.29 -15.42
CA THR A 313 12.09 16.10 -15.14
C THR A 313 13.29 15.26 -14.71
N MET A 314 13.05 14.04 -14.21
CA MET A 314 14.11 13.06 -13.92
C MET A 314 14.94 12.73 -15.18
N THR A 315 14.38 12.84 -16.38
CA THR A 315 15.09 12.67 -17.65
C THR A 315 16.34 13.55 -17.74
N PHE A 316 16.28 14.75 -17.21
CA PHE A 316 17.42 15.67 -17.18
C PHE A 316 18.29 15.44 -15.93
N ALA A 317 17.67 15.10 -14.82
CA ALA A 317 18.34 14.94 -13.53
C ALA A 317 19.32 13.75 -13.48
N VAL A 318 19.03 12.67 -14.21
CA VAL A 318 19.87 11.45 -14.23
C VAL A 318 21.28 11.66 -14.82
N HIS A 319 21.52 12.78 -15.49
CA HIS A 319 22.83 13.14 -16.02
C HIS A 319 23.73 13.85 -14.99
N SER A 320 23.23 14.11 -13.78
CA SER A 320 23.98 14.69 -12.68
C SER A 320 23.87 13.81 -11.45
N GLN A 321 24.98 13.39 -10.86
CA GLN A 321 24.98 12.51 -9.68
C GLN A 321 24.21 13.10 -8.50
N ILE A 322 24.37 14.38 -8.21
CA ILE A 322 23.66 15.05 -7.11
C ILE A 322 22.15 15.09 -7.40
N MET A 323 21.78 15.49 -8.62
CA MET A 323 20.35 15.56 -9.00
C MET A 323 19.72 14.17 -9.05
N ALA A 324 20.42 13.16 -9.54
CA ALA A 324 19.93 11.79 -9.55
C ALA A 324 19.54 11.29 -8.15
N VAL A 325 20.40 11.52 -7.14
CA VAL A 325 20.12 11.15 -5.74
C VAL A 325 18.88 11.90 -5.21
N ILE A 326 18.79 13.21 -5.46
CA ILE A 326 17.62 14.02 -5.06
C ILE A 326 16.34 13.46 -5.73
N TYR A 327 16.40 13.18 -7.03
CA TYR A 327 15.24 12.70 -7.78
C TYR A 327 14.85 11.26 -7.44
N VAL A 328 15.77 10.41 -7.01
CA VAL A 328 15.44 9.10 -6.44
C VAL A 328 14.61 9.27 -5.16
N GLY A 329 14.97 10.20 -4.28
CA GLY A 329 14.17 10.54 -3.11
C GLY A 329 12.80 11.13 -3.46
N LEU A 330 12.75 12.06 -4.43
CA LEU A 330 11.50 12.65 -4.91
C LEU A 330 10.60 11.60 -5.58
N LEU A 331 11.16 10.64 -6.32
CA LEU A 331 10.42 9.53 -6.90
C LEU A 331 9.75 8.69 -5.81
N GLY A 332 10.49 8.35 -4.76
CA GLY A 332 9.93 7.66 -3.59
C GLY A 332 8.78 8.44 -2.94
N ALA A 333 8.99 9.74 -2.71
CA ALA A 333 7.97 10.61 -2.13
C ALA A 333 6.72 10.74 -3.03
N ALA A 334 6.91 10.99 -4.32
CA ALA A 334 5.80 11.12 -5.27
C ALA A 334 5.03 9.79 -5.42
N ALA A 335 5.73 8.67 -5.49
CA ALA A 335 5.12 7.34 -5.59
C ALA A 335 4.19 7.05 -4.41
N PHE A 336 4.68 7.18 -3.18
CA PHE A 336 3.89 6.83 -2.00
C PHE A 336 2.90 7.91 -1.58
N ALA A 337 3.04 9.15 -2.05
CA ALA A 337 2.00 10.16 -1.92
C ALA A 337 0.71 9.80 -2.68
N THR A 338 0.77 8.88 -3.67
CA THR A 338 -0.41 8.42 -4.41
C THR A 338 -1.18 7.30 -3.70
N VAL A 339 -0.53 6.52 -2.82
CA VAL A 339 -1.06 5.25 -2.30
C VAL A 339 -2.33 5.46 -1.48
N ALA A 340 -2.27 6.24 -0.40
CA ALA A 340 -3.42 6.48 0.47
C ALA A 340 -4.57 7.22 -0.24
N PRO A 341 -4.32 8.26 -1.06
CA PRO A 341 -5.37 8.91 -1.84
C PRO A 341 -6.08 7.97 -2.83
N LEU A 342 -5.35 7.18 -3.61
CA LEU A 342 -5.94 6.24 -4.57
C LEU A 342 -6.74 5.15 -3.87
N GLN A 343 -6.22 4.60 -2.77
CA GLN A 343 -6.91 3.60 -1.97
C GLN A 343 -8.21 4.16 -1.38
N MET A 344 -8.16 5.36 -0.80
CA MET A 344 -9.33 6.01 -0.24
C MET A 344 -10.34 6.37 -1.33
N TRP A 345 -9.88 6.82 -2.50
CA TRP A 345 -10.76 7.20 -3.60
C TRP A 345 -11.58 6.02 -4.13
N VAL A 346 -10.94 4.86 -4.33
CA VAL A 346 -11.66 3.63 -4.72
C VAL A 346 -12.65 3.19 -3.63
N LEU A 347 -12.27 3.28 -2.34
CA LEU A 347 -13.18 3.00 -1.22
C LEU A 347 -14.42 3.91 -1.23
N GLU A 348 -14.26 5.21 -1.49
CA GLU A 348 -15.38 6.15 -1.60
C GLU A 348 -16.29 5.84 -2.79
N LYS A 349 -15.73 5.47 -3.95
CA LYS A 349 -16.52 5.10 -5.13
C LYS A 349 -17.30 3.80 -4.93
N ALA A 350 -16.82 2.94 -4.04
CA ALA A 350 -17.46 1.67 -3.67
C ALA A 350 -18.47 1.79 -2.51
N GLN A 351 -18.90 3.00 -2.13
CA GLN A 351 -19.83 3.21 -1.00
C GLN A 351 -21.06 2.30 -1.07
N GLY A 352 -21.43 1.73 0.09
CA GLY A 352 -22.47 0.73 0.24
C GLY A 352 -21.89 -0.68 0.36
N ALA A 353 -22.40 -1.62 -0.44
CA ALA A 353 -21.90 -3.00 -0.47
C ALA A 353 -20.54 -3.10 -1.18
N GLY A 354 -19.71 -4.07 -0.81
CA GLY A 354 -18.51 -4.43 -1.57
C GLY A 354 -17.26 -3.57 -1.32
N GLN A 355 -17.20 -2.75 -0.29
CA GLN A 355 -16.01 -1.93 0.02
C GLN A 355 -14.74 -2.75 0.20
N SER A 356 -14.80 -3.86 0.95
CA SER A 356 -13.65 -4.74 1.15
C SER A 356 -13.16 -5.36 -0.16
N LEU A 357 -14.11 -5.73 -1.04
CA LEU A 357 -13.80 -6.29 -2.35
C LEU A 357 -13.15 -5.22 -3.25
N ALA A 358 -13.73 -4.03 -3.35
CA ALA A 358 -13.17 -2.92 -4.13
C ALA A 358 -11.78 -2.52 -3.62
N SER A 359 -11.59 -2.50 -2.30
CA SER A 359 -10.29 -2.25 -1.67
C SER A 359 -9.24 -3.31 -2.07
N SER A 360 -9.60 -4.59 -2.01
CA SER A 360 -8.71 -5.69 -2.41
C SER A 360 -8.40 -5.68 -3.91
N PHE A 361 -9.38 -5.34 -4.75
CA PHE A 361 -9.14 -5.12 -6.18
C PHE A 361 -8.23 -3.93 -6.46
N ASN A 362 -8.27 -2.89 -5.62
CA ASN A 362 -7.35 -1.78 -5.76
C ASN A 362 -5.90 -2.19 -5.42
N ILE A 363 -5.70 -3.06 -4.43
CA ILE A 363 -4.37 -3.64 -4.16
C ILE A 363 -3.90 -4.51 -5.34
N ALA A 364 -4.81 -5.30 -5.91
CA ALA A 364 -4.51 -6.04 -7.14
C ALA A 364 -4.17 -5.09 -8.30
N ALA A 365 -4.83 -3.93 -8.41
CA ALA A 365 -4.55 -2.90 -9.41
C ALA A 365 -3.15 -2.28 -9.22
N PHE A 366 -2.72 -1.99 -7.98
CA PHE A 366 -1.34 -1.59 -7.70
C PHE A 366 -0.34 -2.64 -8.21
N ASN A 367 -0.56 -3.91 -7.90
CA ASN A 367 0.31 -5.01 -8.33
C ASN A 367 0.29 -5.23 -9.85
N LEU A 368 -0.88 -5.05 -10.49
CA LEU A 368 -0.97 -5.07 -11.95
C LEU A 368 -0.20 -3.89 -12.56
N GLY A 369 -0.26 -2.72 -11.92
CA GLY A 369 0.56 -1.56 -12.27
C GLY A 369 2.05 -1.86 -12.18
N ASN A 370 2.50 -2.52 -11.08
CA ASN A 370 3.89 -2.94 -10.91
C ASN A 370 4.34 -3.84 -12.07
N ALA A 371 3.56 -4.87 -12.40
CA ALA A 371 3.86 -5.80 -13.48
C ALA A 371 3.87 -5.11 -14.86
N ALA A 372 2.85 -4.29 -15.14
CA ALA A 372 2.72 -3.56 -16.40
C ALA A 372 3.86 -2.53 -16.59
N GLY A 373 4.23 -1.82 -15.52
CA GLY A 373 5.33 -0.86 -15.52
C GLY A 373 6.67 -1.52 -15.79
N ALA A 374 6.98 -2.59 -15.08
CA ALA A 374 8.22 -3.36 -15.28
C ALA A 374 8.32 -3.93 -16.70
N TRP A 375 7.20 -4.47 -17.23
CA TRP A 375 7.13 -4.98 -18.60
C TRP A 375 7.35 -3.85 -19.60
N LEU A 376 6.67 -2.70 -19.44
CA LEU A 376 6.82 -1.55 -20.34
C LEU A 376 8.26 -1.02 -20.34
N GLY A 377 8.88 -0.91 -19.15
CA GLY A 377 10.28 -0.50 -19.05
C GLY A 377 11.22 -1.44 -19.81
N GLY A 378 11.01 -2.76 -19.66
CA GLY A 378 11.75 -3.77 -20.43
C GLY A 378 11.52 -3.65 -21.94
N ALA A 379 10.29 -3.41 -22.37
CA ALA A 379 9.94 -3.21 -23.78
C ALA A 379 10.63 -1.96 -24.37
N VAL A 380 10.64 -0.84 -23.63
CA VAL A 380 11.33 0.41 -24.02
C VAL A 380 12.81 0.15 -24.27
N ILE A 381 13.47 -0.59 -23.38
CA ILE A 381 14.89 -0.93 -23.52
C ILE A 381 15.11 -1.88 -24.72
N ALA A 382 14.30 -2.93 -24.85
CA ALA A 382 14.43 -3.95 -25.88
C ALA A 382 14.20 -3.40 -27.31
N HIS A 383 13.33 -2.39 -27.46
CA HIS A 383 13.07 -1.74 -28.75
C HIS A 383 14.08 -0.62 -29.09
N GLY A 384 15.18 -0.51 -28.35
CA GLY A 384 16.30 0.37 -28.72
C GLY A 384 16.13 1.84 -28.31
N LEU A 385 15.08 2.20 -27.58
CA LEU A 385 14.92 3.57 -27.03
C LEU A 385 15.92 3.85 -25.90
N GLY A 386 16.50 2.80 -25.30
CA GLY A 386 17.53 2.88 -24.26
C GLY A 386 17.03 3.30 -22.87
N LEU A 387 17.91 3.14 -21.88
CA LEU A 387 17.62 3.45 -20.47
C LEU A 387 17.24 4.92 -20.23
N GLY A 388 17.85 5.86 -20.97
CA GLY A 388 17.56 7.29 -20.84
C GLY A 388 16.11 7.67 -21.17
N SER A 389 15.42 6.84 -21.97
CA SER A 389 14.03 7.08 -22.36
C SER A 389 13.01 6.62 -21.32
N LEU A 390 13.42 5.79 -20.34
CA LEU A 390 12.50 5.19 -19.36
C LEU A 390 11.72 6.25 -18.59
N THR A 391 12.37 7.32 -18.18
CA THR A 391 11.79 8.32 -17.29
C THR A 391 10.67 9.13 -17.94
N TRP A 392 10.89 9.61 -19.18
CA TRP A 392 9.86 10.37 -19.89
C TRP A 392 8.72 9.46 -20.41
N VAL A 393 9.01 8.22 -20.83
CA VAL A 393 7.97 7.24 -21.20
C VAL A 393 7.13 6.90 -19.98
N ALA A 394 7.77 6.67 -18.83
CA ALA A 394 7.08 6.41 -17.59
C ALA A 394 6.18 7.57 -17.13
N ALA A 395 6.56 8.82 -17.42
CA ALA A 395 5.77 10.01 -17.10
C ALA A 395 4.43 10.05 -17.87
N LEU A 396 4.33 9.43 -19.03
CA LEU A 396 3.08 9.36 -19.79
C LEU A 396 2.00 8.55 -19.05
N LEU A 397 2.40 7.59 -18.22
CA LEU A 397 1.46 6.74 -17.49
C LEU A 397 0.66 7.50 -16.42
N PRO A 398 1.26 8.27 -15.49
CA PRO A 398 0.47 9.09 -14.58
C PRO A 398 -0.27 10.24 -15.29
N VAL A 399 0.19 10.72 -16.46
CA VAL A 399 -0.58 11.65 -17.30
C VAL A 399 -1.84 10.96 -17.84
N ALA A 400 -1.73 9.71 -18.34
CA ALA A 400 -2.90 8.92 -18.72
C ALA A 400 -3.83 8.65 -17.53
N ALA A 401 -3.26 8.35 -16.34
CA ALA A 401 -4.04 8.20 -15.11
C ALA A 401 -4.83 9.47 -14.75
N LEU A 402 -4.24 10.66 -14.94
CA LEU A 402 -4.94 11.96 -14.77
C LEU A 402 -6.10 12.11 -15.74
N GLY A 403 -5.92 11.69 -17.00
CA GLY A 403 -6.98 11.67 -17.99
C GLY A 403 -8.16 10.79 -17.55
N VAL A 404 -7.87 9.58 -17.08
CA VAL A 404 -8.89 8.65 -16.56
C VAL A 404 -9.55 9.20 -15.28
N ALA A 405 -8.78 9.76 -14.36
CA ALA A 405 -9.30 10.35 -13.12
C ALA A 405 -10.23 11.54 -13.42
N THR A 406 -9.85 12.43 -14.33
CA THR A 406 -10.69 13.58 -14.72
C THR A 406 -11.96 13.14 -15.44
N LEU A 407 -11.90 12.08 -16.25
CA LEU A 407 -13.08 11.46 -16.86
C LEU A 407 -14.02 10.93 -15.77
N ALA A 408 -13.51 10.20 -14.80
CA ALA A 408 -14.29 9.68 -13.68
C ALA A 408 -15.03 10.81 -12.94
N LEU A 409 -14.35 11.93 -12.67
CA LEU A 409 -14.94 13.08 -12.00
C LEU A 409 -16.01 13.79 -12.84
N ARG A 410 -15.86 13.82 -14.16
CA ARG A 410 -16.88 14.39 -15.06
C ARG A 410 -18.14 13.54 -15.08
N LEU A 411 -17.99 12.21 -15.14
CA LEU A 411 -19.13 11.28 -15.11
C LEU A 411 -19.89 11.37 -13.80
N ASP A 412 -19.20 11.42 -12.65
CA ASP A 412 -19.82 11.61 -11.35
C ASP A 412 -20.65 12.91 -11.26
N ARG A 413 -20.16 14.00 -11.87
CA ARG A 413 -20.89 15.26 -11.89
C ARG A 413 -22.14 15.18 -12.76
N SER A 414 -22.05 14.51 -13.91
CA SER A 414 -23.21 14.35 -14.81
C SER A 414 -24.31 13.51 -14.19
N GLU A 415 -23.95 12.45 -13.45
CA GLU A 415 -24.93 11.62 -12.71
C GLU A 415 -25.64 12.40 -11.59
N ARG A 416 -24.92 13.27 -10.89
CA ARG A 416 -25.50 14.12 -9.83
C ARG A 416 -26.40 15.25 -10.36
N LEU A 417 -26.18 15.68 -11.59
CA LEU A 417 -26.94 16.75 -12.25
C LEU A 417 -28.09 16.21 -13.09
N ALA A 418 -28.17 14.90 -13.33
CA ALA A 418 -29.31 14.28 -14.02
C ALA A 418 -30.60 14.51 -13.18
N PRO A 419 -31.66 15.09 -13.75
CA PRO A 419 -32.92 15.29 -13.01
C PRO A 419 -33.39 13.93 -12.50
N VAL A 420 -33.75 13.85 -11.22
CA VAL A 420 -34.48 12.71 -10.69
C VAL A 420 -35.75 12.63 -11.52
N ALA A 421 -35.84 11.59 -12.35
CA ALA A 421 -37.06 11.32 -13.10
C ALA A 421 -38.18 11.18 -12.09
N VAL A 422 -38.99 12.22 -11.94
CA VAL A 422 -40.24 12.20 -11.15
C VAL A 422 -41.11 11.17 -11.84
N CYS A 423 -41.31 10.01 -11.22
CA CYS A 423 -42.30 9.06 -11.68
C CYS A 423 -43.66 9.78 -11.70
N PRO A 424 -44.28 9.98 -12.86
CA PRO A 424 -45.63 10.49 -12.91
C PRO A 424 -46.56 9.33 -12.56
N GLY A 425 -47.00 9.26 -11.29
CA GLY A 425 -47.89 8.18 -10.87
C GLY A 425 -48.05 8.05 -9.36
N ALA A 426 -48.43 9.14 -8.68
CA ALA A 426 -49.02 9.08 -7.35
C ALA A 426 -50.00 10.25 -7.20
N ALA A 427 -51.02 10.23 -8.09
CA ALA A 427 -52.23 11.03 -7.94
C ALA A 427 -53.38 10.19 -8.52
N GLU A 428 -53.88 9.28 -7.66
CA GLU A 428 -55.27 8.79 -7.65
C GLU A 428 -55.56 8.18 -6.26
#